data_04ff8f509696281396f0d9d5426c107e
#
_entry.id   04ff8f509696281396f0d9d5426c107e
#
_cell.length_a   1.000
_cell.length_b   1.000
_cell.length_c   1.000
_cell.angle_alpha   90.00
_cell.angle_beta   90.00
_cell.angle_gamma   90.00
#
_symmetry.space_group_name_H-M   'P 1'
#
loop_
_entity.id
_entity.type
_entity.pdbx_description
1 polymer ?
#
loop_
_entity_poly.entity_id
_entity_poly.type
_entity_poly.pdbx_seq_one_letter_code
_entity_poly.pdbx_strand_id
1 'polypeptide(L)' 'MSTATNEGKIVQCIGAVIDVEFSRNNMPKVYDALTMEGSELTLEVQQQLGDGVVRTICLGASDGLRRGMAVHNTGK' A
#
# COMPACT_ATOMS: atom_id res chain seq x y z
N MET A 1 1.38 18.56 -12.36
CA MET A 1 1.32 18.12 -11.96
C MET A 1 1.39 17.12 -11.59
N SER A 2 1.50 16.58 -11.63
CA SER A 2 1.43 15.66 -11.27
C SER A 2 1.51 15.17 -10.22
N THR A 3 1.07 14.75 -10.02
CA THR A 3 0.82 14.40 -8.85
C THR A 3 0.67 13.02 -8.54
N ALA A 4 1.12 12.17 -9.24
CA ALA A 4 1.06 10.78 -9.00
C ALA A 4 2.02 10.35 -7.95
N THR A 5 2.31 11.23 -7.05
CA THR A 5 3.38 10.97 -6.13
C THR A 5 2.98 10.08 -4.98
N ASN A 6 1.68 9.83 -4.78
CA ASN A 6 1.24 8.98 -3.66
C ASN A 6 0.99 7.55 -4.07
N GLU A 7 1.65 7.11 -5.10
CA GLU A 7 1.45 5.76 -5.61
C GLU A 7 2.57 4.83 -5.15
N GLY A 8 2.19 3.66 -4.71
CA GLY A 8 3.13 2.60 -4.37
C GLY A 8 2.84 1.35 -5.18
N LYS A 9 3.61 0.32 -4.93
CA LYS A 9 3.48 -0.92 -5.68
C LYS A 9 3.62 -2.09 -4.71
N ILE A 10 2.74 -3.08 -4.85
CA ILE A 10 2.81 -4.26 -4.01
C ILE A 10 4.07 -5.06 -4.37
N VAL A 11 4.87 -5.36 -3.37
CA VAL A 11 6.08 -6.16 -3.58
C VAL A 11 5.98 -7.55 -2.95
N GLN A 12 5.02 -7.77 -2.06
CA GLN A 12 4.86 -9.09 -1.45
C GLN A 12 3.45 -9.21 -0.89
N CYS A 13 2.85 -10.39 -1.04
CA CYS A 13 1.54 -10.69 -0.48
C CYS A 13 1.62 -12.04 0.22
N ILE A 14 1.37 -12.06 1.52
CA ILE A 14 1.33 -13.29 2.28
C ILE A 14 0.07 -13.25 3.13
N GLY A 15 -0.95 -13.98 2.70
CA GLY A 15 -2.24 -13.91 3.38
C GLY A 15 -2.77 -12.49 3.38
N ALA A 16 -3.11 -11.97 4.54
CA ALA A 16 -3.62 -10.61 4.66
C ALA A 16 -2.50 -9.58 4.81
N VAL A 17 -1.24 -10.02 4.85
CA VAL A 17 -0.12 -9.11 5.02
C VAL A 17 0.40 -8.72 3.65
N ILE A 18 0.38 -7.43 3.35
CA ILE A 18 0.74 -6.90 2.04
C ILE A 18 1.86 -5.89 2.23
N ASP A 19 3.00 -6.13 1.60
CA ASP A 19 4.10 -5.20 1.65
C ASP A 19 4.09 -4.35 0.40
N VAL A 20 4.20 -3.03 0.56
CA VAL A 20 4.07 -2.07 -0.53
C VAL A 20 5.28 -1.16 -0.51
N GLU A 21 5.85 -0.92 -1.70
CA GLU A 21 6.98 -0.02 -1.84
C GLU A 21 6.54 1.33 -2.36
N PHE A 22 6.97 2.39 -1.69
CA PHE A 22 6.72 3.77 -2.09
C PHE A 22 8.05 4.48 -2.30
N SER A 23 8.01 5.59 -3.01
CA SER A 23 9.20 6.42 -3.12
C SER A 23 9.47 7.06 -1.76
N ARG A 24 10.71 7.44 -1.52
CA ARG A 24 11.11 7.97 -0.21
C ARG A 24 10.35 9.22 0.17
N ASN A 25 9.96 10.02 -0.81
CA ASN A 25 9.28 11.27 -0.52
C ASN A 25 7.79 11.11 -0.27
N ASN A 26 7.28 9.88 -0.43
CA ASN A 26 5.85 9.65 -0.35
C ASN A 26 5.52 8.47 0.56
N MET A 27 6.32 8.26 1.58
CA MET A 27 6.08 7.17 2.50
C MET A 27 4.82 7.42 3.30
N PRO A 28 3.91 6.44 3.35
CA PRO A 28 2.75 6.57 4.22
C PRO A 28 3.15 6.42 5.68
N LYS A 29 2.31 6.94 6.54
CA LYS A 29 2.52 6.84 7.98
C LYS A 29 1.80 5.62 8.50
N VAL A 30 2.24 5.15 9.67
CA VAL A 30 1.55 4.05 10.35
C VAL A 30 0.10 4.45 10.55
N TYR A 31 -0.80 3.52 10.26
CA TYR A 31 -2.25 3.66 10.31
C TYR A 31 -2.86 4.45 9.15
N ASP A 32 -2.05 4.91 8.20
CA ASP A 32 -2.63 5.47 6.98
C ASP A 32 -3.38 4.37 6.23
N ALA A 33 -4.43 4.77 5.55
CA ALA A 33 -5.22 3.86 4.72
C ALA A 33 -4.75 3.97 3.27
N LEU A 34 -4.51 2.83 2.66
CA LEU A 34 -4.11 2.76 1.26
C LEU A 34 -5.23 2.10 0.47
N THR A 35 -5.44 2.55 -0.75
CA THR A 35 -6.47 1.99 -1.60
C THR A 35 -5.88 1.58 -2.94
N MET A 36 -6.63 0.78 -3.68
CA MET A 36 -6.23 0.36 -5.02
C MET A 36 -7.30 0.75 -6.00
N GLU A 37 -6.86 1.19 -7.17
CA GLU A 37 -7.79 1.59 -8.20
C GLU A 37 -8.59 0.38 -8.66
N GLY A 38 -9.89 0.56 -8.76
CA GLY A 38 -10.75 -0.52 -9.23
C GLY A 38 -11.09 -1.54 -8.16
N SER A 39 -10.73 -1.28 -6.91
CA SER A 39 -10.98 -2.21 -5.83
C SER A 39 -11.54 -1.46 -4.64
N GLU A 40 -12.36 -2.13 -3.85
CA GLU A 40 -12.88 -1.56 -2.63
C GLU A 40 -12.04 -1.93 -1.42
N LEU A 41 -10.95 -2.64 -1.65
CA LEU A 41 -10.12 -3.09 -0.55
C LEU A 41 -9.31 -1.91 0.01
N THR A 42 -9.13 -1.93 1.31
CA THR A 42 -8.31 -0.94 2.00
C THR A 42 -7.18 -1.66 2.71
N LEU A 43 -5.98 -1.11 2.60
CA LEU A 43 -4.82 -1.63 3.29
C LEU A 43 -4.45 -0.64 4.39
N GLU A 44 -4.29 -1.12 5.60
CA GLU A 44 -3.89 -0.27 6.72
C GLU A 44 -2.41 -0.46 6.98
N VAL A 45 -1.65 0.64 6.99
CA VAL A 45 -0.22 0.59 7.22
C VAL A 45 0.03 0.23 8.68
N GLN A 46 0.80 -0.82 8.91
CA GLN A 46 1.10 -1.29 10.25
C GLN A 46 2.51 -0.93 10.67
N GLN A 47 3.44 -0.91 9.73
CA GLN A 47 4.85 -0.74 10.07
C GLN A 47 5.63 -0.27 8.85
N GLN A 48 6.63 0.55 9.07
CA GLN A 48 7.57 0.92 8.03
C GLN A 48 8.77 0.00 8.16
N LEU A 49 9.10 -0.67 7.06
CA LEU A 49 10.17 -1.66 7.09
C LEU A 49 11.52 -1.09 6.67
N GLY A 50 11.54 0.15 6.20
CA GLY A 50 12.77 0.73 5.66
C GLY A 50 12.84 0.54 4.16
N ASP A 51 13.76 1.26 3.52
CA ASP A 51 14.00 1.18 2.08
C ASP A 51 12.75 1.45 1.25
N GLY A 52 11.86 2.27 1.79
CA GLY A 52 10.66 2.64 1.04
C GLY A 52 9.53 1.63 1.12
N VAL A 53 9.66 0.60 1.95
CA VAL A 53 8.64 -0.45 2.03
C VAL A 53 7.86 -0.31 3.32
N VAL A 54 6.54 -0.45 3.22
CA VAL A 54 5.67 -0.47 4.39
C VAL A 54 4.93 -1.80 4.42
N ARG A 55 4.68 -2.28 5.62
CA ARG A 55 3.88 -3.49 5.82
C ARG A 55 2.46 -3.08 6.16
N THR A 56 1.50 -3.64 5.44
CA THR A 56 0.10 -3.32 5.62
C THR A 56 -0.70 -4.58 5.87
N ILE A 57 -1.91 -4.39 6.39
CA ILE A 57 -2.86 -5.49 6.53
C ILE A 57 -4.08 -5.13 5.68
N CYS A 58 -4.53 -6.10 4.90
CA CYS A 58 -5.71 -5.95 4.09
C CYS A 58 -6.94 -6.08 4.98
N LEU A 59 -7.84 -5.11 4.92
CA LEU A 59 -9.02 -5.09 5.77
C LEU A 59 -10.22 -5.76 5.10
N GLY A 60 -9.96 -6.71 4.23
CA GLY A 60 -11.00 -7.48 3.58
C GLY A 60 -10.37 -8.70 2.98
N ALA A 61 -11.07 -9.33 2.06
CA ALA A 61 -10.51 -10.49 1.36
C ALA A 61 -9.40 -10.01 0.45
N SER A 62 -8.25 -10.65 0.51
CA SER A 62 -7.12 -10.25 -0.31
C SER A 62 -7.08 -11.01 -1.64
N ASP A 63 -8.18 -11.62 -2.02
CA ASP A 63 -8.25 -12.33 -3.29
C ASP A 63 -7.98 -11.35 -4.42
N GLY A 64 -7.16 -11.75 -5.35
CA GLY A 64 -6.87 -10.90 -6.49
C GLY A 64 -5.72 -9.94 -6.30
N LEU A 65 -5.22 -9.77 -5.09
CA LEU A 65 -4.03 -8.94 -4.87
C LEU A 65 -2.80 -9.69 -5.31
N ARG A 66 -1.87 -8.97 -5.97
CA ARG A 66 -0.65 -9.62 -6.42
C ARG A 66 0.46 -8.58 -6.55
N ARG A 67 1.67 -9.08 -6.62
CA ARG A 67 2.84 -8.22 -6.77
C ARG A 67 2.71 -7.38 -8.03
N GLY A 68 3.18 -6.16 -7.92
CA GLY A 68 3.18 -5.25 -9.05
C GLY A 68 1.95 -4.37 -9.16
N MET A 69 0.89 -4.65 -8.39
CA MET A 69 -0.30 -3.82 -8.45
C MET A 69 -0.03 -2.46 -7.83
N ALA A 70 -0.63 -1.42 -8.40
CA ALA A 70 -0.49 -0.07 -7.91
C ALA A 70 -1.39 0.15 -6.69
N VAL A 71 -0.87 0.88 -5.72
CA VAL A 71 -1.58 1.20 -4.49
C VAL A 71 -1.46 2.70 -4.27
N HIS A 72 -2.52 3.33 -3.79
CA HIS A 72 -2.54 4.77 -3.60
C HIS A 72 -2.67 5.11 -2.12
N ASN A 73 -1.88 6.07 -1.67
CA ASN A 73 -1.97 6.56 -0.30
C ASN A 73 -3.04 7.66 -0.27
N THR A 74 -4.10 7.42 0.51
CA THR A 74 -5.18 8.39 0.59
C THR A 74 -4.85 9.57 1.49
N GLY A 75 -3.82 9.44 2.31
CA GLY A 75 -3.47 10.50 3.26
C GLY A 75 -4.38 10.59 4.47
N LYS A 76 -5.15 9.57 4.74
CA LYS A 76 -6.08 9.61 5.87
C LYS A 76 -5.74 8.62 6.95
#